data_1282c3cd2b5fed32b2dd8eba0a5f7ab3
#
_entry.id   1282c3cd2b5fed32b2dd8eba0a5f7ab3
#
_cell.length_a   1.000
_cell.length_b   1.000
_cell.length_c   1.000
_cell.angle_alpha   90.00
_cell.angle_beta   90.00
_cell.angle_gamma   90.00
#
_symmetry.space_group_name_H-M   'P 1'
#
loop_
_entity.id
_entity.type
_entity.pdbx_description
1 polymer ?
#
loop_
_entity_poly.entity_id
_entity_poly.type
_entity_poly.pdbx_seq_one_letter_code
_entity_poly.pdbx_strand_id
1 'polypeptide(L)'
;MQITYALVLGAHLVLPTQITETVVKKDYLACSPERQFNLAERLRMAGDARALREFTVGALLSRTCISLRTGTSVFILGGGKSPHVIRIKPKGSFRTFFTSEMAFEESADSEK
;
A
#
# COMPACT_ATOMS: atom_id res chain seq x y z
N MET A 1 21.32 11.41 -25.66
CA MET A 1 21.64 11.81 -25.10
C MET A 1 21.59 11.83 -24.51
N GLN A 2 21.54 11.42 -24.31
CA GLN A 2 21.75 11.59 -23.75
C GLN A 2 21.71 11.44 -23.01
N ILE A 3 21.88 11.09 -23.14
CA ILE A 3 22.26 11.25 -22.51
C ILE A 3 22.44 11.05 -21.94
N THR A 4 22.57 10.74 -22.03
CA THR A 4 23.05 10.99 -21.55
C THR A 4 23.29 10.95 -20.98
N TYR A 5 23.51 10.52 -20.96
CA TYR A 5 24.04 10.92 -20.42
C TYR A 5 24.20 10.85 -19.81
N ALA A 6 24.37 10.66 -19.85
CA ALA A 6 24.67 10.89 -19.21
C ALA A 6 24.87 10.87 -18.63
N LEU A 7 25.07 10.68 -18.53
CA LEU A 7 25.37 10.96 -17.96
C LEU A 7 25.55 10.93 -17.37
N VAL A 8 25.74 10.81 -17.33
CA VAL A 8 25.94 11.06 -16.64
C VAL A 8 26.07 11.08 -16.06
N LEU A 9 26.28 10.88 -15.96
CA LEU A 9 26.30 11.06 -15.21
C LEU A 9 26.18 11.06 -14.41
N GLY A 10 26.47 10.98 -14.30
CA GLY A 10 26.14 11.09 -13.41
C GLY A 10 25.86 10.80 -12.83
N ALA A 11 25.96 10.71 -12.71
CA ALA A 11 25.37 10.56 -12.10
C ALA A 11 25.02 10.10 -11.66
N HIS A 12 24.96 9.86 -11.41
CA HIS A 12 24.30 9.55 -10.95
C HIS A 12 23.69 9.31 -10.52
N LEU A 13 24.55 8.99 -10.67
CA LEU A 13 23.41 9.05 -10.52
C LEU A 13 22.59 8.51 -9.48
N VAL A 14 22.20 9.02 -8.66
CA VAL A 14 21.27 8.51 -7.74
C VAL A 14 19.96 8.44 -8.41
N LEU A 15 19.49 7.22 -8.61
CA LEU A 15 18.15 7.10 -9.13
C LEU A 15 17.18 7.47 -8.05
N PRO A 16 16.29 8.39 -8.31
CA PRO A 16 15.23 8.63 -7.36
C PRO A 16 14.44 7.35 -7.20
N THR A 17 13.91 7.14 -6.03
CA THR A 17 12.98 6.06 -5.83
C THR A 17 11.89 6.21 -6.86
N GLN A 18 11.70 5.18 -7.66
CA GLN A 18 10.68 5.25 -8.67
C GLN A 18 9.32 5.10 -8.01
N ILE A 19 8.46 6.07 -8.26
CA ILE A 19 7.10 6.01 -7.82
C ILE A 19 6.31 5.33 -8.91
N THR A 20 5.72 4.19 -8.57
CA THR A 20 4.98 3.40 -9.53
C THR A 20 3.50 3.57 -9.30
N GLU A 21 2.79 3.97 -10.33
CA GLU A 21 1.33 4.00 -10.26
C GLU A 21 0.82 2.61 -10.61
N THR A 22 -0.13 2.11 -9.81
CA THR A 22 -0.69 0.80 -10.04
C THR A 22 -2.14 0.79 -9.57
N VAL A 23 -2.80 -0.34 -9.77
CA VAL A 23 -4.21 -0.50 -9.48
C VAL A 23 -4.37 -1.60 -8.44
N VAL A 24 -5.20 -1.35 -7.44
CA VAL A 24 -5.53 -2.33 -6.41
C VAL A 24 -6.24 -3.51 -7.07
N LYS A 25 -5.78 -4.72 -6.78
CA LYS A 25 -6.32 -5.95 -7.36
C LYS A 25 -7.30 -6.66 -6.44
N LYS A 26 -7.18 -6.45 -5.14
CA LYS A 26 -8.04 -7.04 -4.13
C LYS A 26 -8.41 -5.98 -3.13
N ASP A 27 -9.67 -6.00 -2.68
CA ASP A 27 -10.08 -5.10 -1.61
C ASP A 27 -9.20 -5.35 -0.39
N TYR A 28 -8.71 -4.29 0.21
CA TYR A 28 -7.81 -4.42 1.35
C TYR A 28 -7.91 -3.17 2.21
N LEU A 29 -7.52 -3.30 3.47
CA LEU A 29 -7.49 -2.16 4.38
C LEU A 29 -6.11 -1.50 4.27
N ALA A 30 -6.08 -0.18 4.33
CA ALA A 30 -4.83 0.57 4.38
C ALA A 30 -4.93 1.54 5.54
N CYS A 31 -3.87 1.63 6.32
CA CYS A 31 -3.89 2.39 7.56
C CYS A 31 -2.65 3.26 7.70
N SER A 32 -2.75 4.28 8.53
CA SER A 32 -1.65 5.14 8.90
C SER A 32 -1.78 5.47 10.37
N PRO A 33 -0.71 5.31 11.15
CA PRO A 33 0.62 4.84 10.77
C PRO A 33 0.67 3.33 10.57
N GLU A 34 1.86 2.86 10.25
CA GLU A 34 2.03 1.44 9.91
C GLU A 34 1.61 0.51 11.06
N ARG A 35 1.81 0.93 12.30
CA ARG A 35 1.44 0.07 13.44
C ARG A 35 -0.06 -0.21 13.46
N GLN A 36 -0.87 0.70 12.94
CA GLN A 36 -2.30 0.47 12.87
C GLN A 36 -2.63 -0.61 11.86
N PHE A 37 -1.93 -0.60 10.73
CA PHE A 37 -2.11 -1.66 9.75
C PHE A 37 -1.65 -2.99 10.33
N ASN A 38 -0.53 -3.00 11.03
CA ASN A 38 -0.02 -4.24 11.62
C ASN A 38 -0.98 -4.81 12.65
N LEU A 39 -1.64 -3.95 13.41
CA LEU A 39 -2.64 -4.41 14.37
C LEU A 39 -3.80 -5.09 13.65
N ALA A 40 -4.30 -4.46 12.58
CA ALA A 40 -5.38 -5.06 11.81
C ALA A 40 -4.97 -6.44 11.27
N GLU A 41 -3.73 -6.56 10.78
CA GLU A 41 -3.26 -7.83 10.25
C GLU A 41 -3.15 -8.89 11.34
N ARG A 42 -2.69 -8.50 12.52
CA ARG A 42 -2.63 -9.46 13.62
C ARG A 42 -4.00 -9.98 14.00
N LEU A 43 -4.98 -9.09 14.02
CA LEU A 43 -6.36 -9.51 14.34
C LEU A 43 -6.90 -10.44 13.28
N ARG A 44 -6.61 -10.14 12.01
CA ARG A 44 -7.08 -10.98 10.92
C ARG A 44 -6.44 -12.36 10.99
N MET A 45 -5.13 -12.40 11.24
CA MET A 45 -4.41 -13.67 11.27
C MET A 45 -4.76 -14.50 12.49
N ALA A 46 -5.17 -13.85 13.56
CA ALA A 46 -5.62 -14.57 14.77
C ALA A 46 -7.03 -15.15 14.60
N GLY A 47 -7.70 -14.80 13.50
CA GLY A 47 -9.05 -15.28 13.28
C GLY A 47 -10.10 -14.63 14.18
N ASP A 48 -9.77 -13.50 14.79
CA ASP A 48 -10.68 -12.82 15.70
C ASP A 48 -11.54 -11.86 14.88
N ALA A 49 -12.57 -12.41 14.25
CA ALA A 49 -13.40 -11.64 13.33
C ALA A 49 -14.12 -10.49 14.02
N ARG A 50 -14.53 -10.70 15.27
CA ARG A 50 -15.24 -9.65 15.99
C ARG A 50 -14.33 -8.47 16.31
N ALA A 51 -13.14 -8.76 16.84
CA ALA A 51 -12.20 -7.70 17.16
C ALA A 51 -11.75 -6.97 15.92
N LEU A 52 -11.54 -7.70 14.82
CA LEU A 52 -11.16 -7.08 13.55
C LEU A 52 -12.27 -6.14 13.07
N ARG A 53 -13.51 -6.57 13.15
CA ARG A 53 -14.62 -5.73 12.70
C ARG A 53 -14.73 -4.47 13.55
N GLU A 54 -14.61 -4.60 14.86
CA GLU A 54 -14.69 -3.44 15.74
C GLU A 54 -13.55 -2.47 15.47
N PHE A 55 -12.34 -3.00 15.29
CA PHE A 55 -11.21 -2.17 14.96
C PHE A 55 -11.44 -1.44 13.64
N THR A 56 -11.88 -2.18 12.63
CA THR A 56 -12.04 -1.62 11.28
C THR A 56 -13.07 -0.51 11.27
N VAL A 57 -14.22 -0.72 11.91
CA VAL A 57 -15.26 0.31 11.96
C VAL A 57 -14.71 1.58 12.60
N GLY A 58 -14.05 1.45 13.75
CA GLY A 58 -13.51 2.61 14.43
C GLY A 58 -12.45 3.31 13.61
N ALA A 59 -11.58 2.52 12.96
CA ALA A 59 -10.49 3.09 12.18
C ALA A 59 -10.99 3.80 10.93
N LEU A 60 -12.04 3.29 10.30
CA LEU A 60 -12.63 3.95 9.14
C LEU A 60 -13.33 5.24 9.55
N LEU A 61 -14.03 5.22 10.68
CA LEU A 61 -14.70 6.43 11.14
C LEU A 61 -13.72 7.51 11.54
N SER A 62 -12.60 7.15 12.16
CA SER A 62 -11.58 8.11 12.56
C SER A 62 -10.65 8.48 11.43
N ARG A 63 -10.77 7.80 10.28
CA ARG A 63 -9.93 8.02 9.10
C ARG A 63 -8.48 7.61 9.32
N THR A 64 -8.24 6.82 10.34
CA THR A 64 -6.93 6.18 10.52
C THR A 64 -6.68 5.17 9.43
N CYS A 65 -7.74 4.50 8.99
CA CYS A 65 -7.65 3.55 7.90
C CYS A 65 -8.66 3.89 6.82
N ILE A 66 -8.36 3.42 5.61
CA ILE A 66 -9.27 3.54 4.47
C ILE A 66 -9.46 2.16 3.86
N SER A 67 -10.56 1.99 3.17
CA SER A 67 -10.83 0.77 2.44
C SER A 67 -10.35 0.95 1.02
N LEU A 68 -9.34 0.18 0.63
CA LEU A 68 -8.87 0.17 -0.75
C LEU A 68 -9.74 -0.79 -1.53
N ARG A 69 -10.43 -0.25 -2.53
CA ARG A 69 -11.31 -1.08 -3.36
C ARG A 69 -10.58 -1.49 -4.61
N THR A 70 -10.88 -2.68 -5.07
CA THR A 70 -10.37 -3.18 -6.35
C THR A 70 -10.62 -2.13 -7.42
N GLY A 71 -9.59 -1.85 -8.21
CA GLY A 71 -9.68 -0.86 -9.28
C GLY A 71 -9.21 0.53 -8.89
N THR A 72 -8.94 0.78 -7.61
CA THR A 72 -8.46 2.07 -7.16
C THR A 72 -7.02 2.28 -7.62
N SER A 73 -6.71 3.44 -8.17
CA SER A 73 -5.34 3.78 -8.55
C SER A 73 -4.60 4.34 -7.36
N VAL A 74 -3.40 3.85 -7.15
CA VAL A 74 -2.54 4.33 -6.08
C VAL A 74 -1.11 4.44 -6.59
N PHE A 75 -0.30 5.23 -5.87
CA PHE A 75 1.14 5.29 -6.10
C PHE A 75 1.83 4.49 -5.01
N ILE A 76 2.74 3.59 -5.41
CA ILE A 76 3.56 2.85 -4.46
C ILE A 76 4.79 3.68 -4.18
N LEU A 77 4.98 4.04 -2.91
CA LEU A 77 6.05 4.94 -2.50
C LEU A 77 7.26 4.21 -1.93
N GLY A 78 7.10 2.93 -1.59
CA GLY A 78 8.20 2.16 -1.03
C GLY A 78 7.68 1.11 -0.07
N GLY A 79 8.59 0.48 0.64
CA GLY A 79 8.22 -0.54 1.62
C GLY A 79 7.99 0.06 2.99
N GLY A 80 7.23 -0.66 3.80
CA GLY A 80 7.13 -0.34 5.22
C GLY A 80 8.27 -1.00 5.98
N LYS A 81 8.23 -0.88 7.29
CA LYS A 81 9.24 -1.51 8.14
C LYS A 81 8.98 -3.00 8.30
N SER A 82 7.72 -3.39 8.24
CA SER A 82 7.35 -4.79 8.39
C SER A 82 7.41 -5.49 7.04
N PRO A 83 7.70 -6.80 7.03
CA PRO A 83 7.71 -7.55 5.77
C PRO A 83 6.36 -7.49 5.08
N HIS A 84 6.40 -7.42 3.75
CA HIS A 84 5.21 -7.45 2.91
C HIS A 84 4.27 -6.27 3.09
N VAL A 85 4.70 -5.25 3.82
CA VAL A 85 3.93 -4.02 4.00
C VAL A 85 4.52 -2.96 3.10
N ILE A 86 3.65 -2.28 2.35
CA ILE A 86 4.09 -1.21 1.46
C ILE A 86 3.38 0.07 1.82
N ARG A 87 4.03 1.18 1.51
CA ARG A 87 3.49 2.51 1.72
C ARG A 87 2.93 3.01 0.40
N ILE A 88 1.71 3.47 0.42
CA ILE A 88 1.02 3.89 -0.79
C ILE A 88 0.35 5.24 -0.57
N LYS A 89 0.05 5.89 -1.68
CA LYS A 89 -0.73 7.12 -1.68
C LYS A 89 -1.83 6.97 -2.72
N PRO A 90 -3.10 6.97 -2.32
CA PRO A 90 -4.17 6.91 -3.32
C PRO A 90 -4.10 8.12 -4.25
N LYS A 91 -4.41 7.89 -5.51
CA LYS A 91 -4.38 8.96 -6.50
C LYS A 91 -5.39 10.03 -6.08
N GLY A 92 -4.94 11.28 -6.07
CA GLY A 92 -5.80 12.38 -5.66
C GLY A 92 -5.80 12.66 -4.16
N SER A 93 -5.10 11.84 -3.37
CA SER A 93 -5.02 12.04 -1.93
C SER A 93 -3.68 12.66 -1.58
N PHE A 94 -3.68 13.42 -0.48
CA PHE A 94 -2.43 13.95 0.07
C PHE A 94 -1.86 13.09 1.17
N ARG A 95 -2.61 12.07 1.60
CA ARG A 95 -2.19 11.22 2.71
C ARG A 95 -1.61 9.93 2.20
N THR A 96 -0.67 9.40 2.98
CA THR A 96 -0.08 8.09 2.70
C THR A 96 -0.59 7.08 3.71
N PHE A 97 -0.63 5.84 3.27
CA PHE A 97 -1.13 4.73 4.08
C PHE A 97 -0.24 3.53 3.88
N PHE A 98 -0.39 2.54 4.77
CA PHE A 98 0.33 1.28 4.67
C PHE A 98 -0.68 0.16 4.44
N THR A 99 -0.34 -0.75 3.56
CA THR A 99 -1.17 -1.89 3.25
C THR A 99 -0.30 -3.08 2.88
N SER A 100 -0.91 -4.20 2.58
CA SER A 100 -0.18 -5.40 2.22
C SER A 100 0.11 -5.41 0.73
N GLU A 101 1.28 -5.94 0.35
CA GLU A 101 1.56 -6.15 -1.06
C GLU A 101 0.56 -7.12 -1.69
N MET A 102 -0.14 -7.92 -0.89
CA MET A 102 -1.15 -8.82 -1.40
C MET A 102 -2.32 -8.08 -2.05
N ALA A 103 -2.52 -6.81 -1.69
CA ALA A 103 -3.58 -6.02 -2.31
C ALA A 103 -3.36 -5.84 -3.82
N PHE A 104 -2.13 -6.06 -4.28
CA PHE A 104 -1.76 -5.82 -5.67
C PHE A 104 -1.45 -7.11 -6.42
N GLU A 105 -1.70 -8.26 -5.81
CA GLU A 105 -1.48 -9.55 -6.45
C GLU A 105 -2.75 -9.99 -7.15
N GLU A 106 -2.57 -10.60 -8.32
CA GLU A 106 -3.70 -11.18 -9.03
C GLU A 106 -4.28 -12.31 -8.20
N SER A 107 -5.60 -12.41 -8.19
CA SER A 107 -6.21 -13.55 -7.53
C SER A 107 -6.03 -14.79 -8.41
N ALA A 108 -6.05 -15.98 -7.78
CA ALA A 108 -5.92 -17.21 -8.52
C ALA A 108 -7.03 -17.36 -9.57
N ASP A 109 -8.20 -16.81 -9.27
CA ASP A 109 -9.33 -16.93 -10.19
C ASP A 109 -9.10 -16.14 -11.47
N SER A 110 -8.37 -15.04 -11.41
CA SER A 110 -8.18 -14.21 -12.59
C SER A 110 -7.18 -14.82 -13.57
N GLU A 111 -6.55 -15.92 -13.20
CA GLU A 111 -5.59 -16.56 -14.08
C GLU A 111 -6.21 -17.58 -15.02
N LYS A 112 -7.48 -17.81 -14.91
CA LYS A 112 -8.15 -18.83 -15.71
C LYS A 112 -8.60 -18.36 -17.07
#